data_6a30dacf189b2923ccaf12849d46289a
#
_entry.id   6a30dacf189b2923ccaf12849d46289a
#
_cell.length_a   1.000
_cell.length_b   1.000
_cell.length_c   1.000
_cell.angle_alpha   90.00
_cell.angle_beta   90.00
_cell.angle_gamma   90.00
#
_symmetry.space_group_name_H-M   'P 1'
#
loop_
_entity.id
_entity.type
_entity.pdbx_description
1 polymer ?
#
loop_
_entity_poly.entity_id
_entity_poly.type
_entity_poly.pdbx_seq_one_letter_code
_entity_poly.pdbx_strand_id
1 'polypeptide(L)'
;MVTLEEMKSYLRVDYGDDDALIEGMITAAKRQCMDILRTDSVDDLAAAQNGKIAVMFTAAYLYEHREEADHHALNLTLRALLFGNRK
;
A
#
# COMPACT_ATOMS: atom_id res chain seq x y z
N MET A 1 -7.85 -1.67 8.49
CA MET A 1 -6.96 -0.72 7.84
C MET A 1 -7.48 -0.37 6.45
N VAL A 2 -7.09 -1.06 5.40
CA VAL A 2 -7.63 -0.82 4.06
C VAL A 2 -8.51 -2.00 3.68
N THR A 3 -9.77 -1.74 3.31
CA THR A 3 -10.69 -2.82 2.93
C THR A 3 -10.63 -3.05 1.43
N LEU A 4 -11.13 -4.21 0.99
CA LEU A 4 -11.23 -4.53 -0.42
C LEU A 4 -12.06 -3.48 -1.15
N GLU A 5 -13.22 -3.10 -0.57
CA GLU A 5 -14.10 -2.10 -1.17
C GLU A 5 -13.41 -0.76 -1.35
N GLU A 6 -12.66 -0.32 -0.33
CA GLU A 6 -11.93 0.93 -0.42
C GLU A 6 -10.91 0.88 -1.55
N MET A 7 -10.21 -0.24 -1.67
CA MET A 7 -9.19 -0.39 -2.70
C MET A 7 -9.80 -0.45 -4.09
N LYS A 8 -10.92 -1.17 -4.23
CA LYS A 8 -11.61 -1.24 -5.52
C LYS A 8 -12.13 0.12 -5.95
N SER A 9 -12.66 0.90 -5.01
CA SER A 9 -13.11 2.26 -5.28
C SER A 9 -11.94 3.13 -5.76
N TYR A 10 -10.81 3.02 -5.08
CA TYR A 10 -9.61 3.76 -5.40
C TYR A 10 -9.11 3.42 -6.82
N LEU A 11 -9.16 2.13 -7.17
CA LEU A 11 -8.72 1.65 -8.48
C LEU A 11 -9.79 1.78 -9.56
N ARG A 12 -11.03 2.12 -9.17
CA ARG A 12 -12.18 2.19 -10.07
C ARG A 12 -12.48 0.85 -10.72
N VAL A 13 -12.42 -0.21 -9.92
CA VAL A 13 -12.71 -1.58 -10.34
C VAL A 13 -14.10 -1.96 -9.81
N ASP A 14 -15.03 -2.29 -10.72
CA ASP A 14 -16.41 -2.58 -10.34
C ASP A 14 -16.74 -4.07 -10.34
N TYR A 15 -15.89 -4.88 -10.95
CA TYR A 15 -16.14 -6.31 -11.09
C TYR A 15 -15.36 -7.09 -10.05
N GLY A 16 -15.71 -8.36 -9.88
CA GLY A 16 -15.12 -9.20 -8.84
C GLY A 16 -13.98 -10.10 -9.30
N ASP A 17 -13.59 -10.03 -10.57
CA ASP A 17 -12.60 -10.97 -11.13
C ASP A 17 -11.24 -10.84 -10.49
N ASP A 18 -10.87 -9.65 -10.03
CA ASP A 18 -9.56 -9.39 -9.44
C ASP A 18 -9.59 -9.28 -7.92
N ASP A 19 -10.70 -9.63 -7.27
CA ASP A 19 -10.83 -9.44 -5.82
C ASP A 19 -9.72 -10.12 -5.04
N ALA A 20 -9.44 -11.40 -5.34
CA ALA A 20 -8.38 -12.12 -4.63
C ALA A 20 -7.00 -11.51 -4.91
N LEU A 21 -6.78 -11.08 -6.14
CA LEU A 21 -5.54 -10.42 -6.51
C LEU A 21 -5.36 -9.10 -5.74
N ILE A 22 -6.43 -8.30 -5.70
CA ILE A 22 -6.39 -7.01 -5.00
C ILE A 22 -6.14 -7.21 -3.51
N GLU A 23 -6.79 -8.22 -2.91
CA GLU A 23 -6.56 -8.53 -1.50
C GLU A 23 -5.11 -8.92 -1.24
N GLY A 24 -4.53 -9.70 -2.15
CA GLY A 24 -3.12 -10.05 -2.07
C GLY A 24 -2.22 -8.84 -2.16
N MET A 25 -2.58 -7.88 -3.03
CA MET A 25 -1.82 -6.63 -3.15
C MET A 25 -1.91 -5.79 -1.89
N ILE A 26 -3.08 -5.75 -1.26
CA ILE A 26 -3.25 -5.02 0.01
C ILE A 26 -2.36 -5.64 1.08
N THR A 27 -2.35 -6.98 1.17
CA THR A 27 -1.52 -7.68 2.15
C THR A 27 -0.03 -7.39 1.93
N ALA A 28 0.41 -7.48 0.68
CA ALA A 28 1.81 -7.20 0.32
C ALA A 28 2.16 -5.74 0.61
N ALA A 29 1.22 -4.83 0.32
CA ALA A 29 1.43 -3.41 0.55
C ALA A 29 1.60 -3.12 2.04
N LYS A 30 0.77 -3.73 2.89
CA LYS A 30 0.89 -3.56 4.33
C LYS A 30 2.26 -4.03 4.82
N ARG A 31 2.69 -5.21 4.33
CA ARG A 31 4.00 -5.75 4.72
C ARG A 31 5.12 -4.81 4.32
N GLN A 32 5.08 -4.30 3.10
CA GLN A 32 6.11 -3.41 2.60
C GLN A 32 6.18 -2.10 3.40
N CYS A 33 5.02 -1.54 3.72
CA CYS A 33 4.97 -0.32 4.53
C CYS A 33 5.47 -0.57 5.95
N MET A 34 5.11 -1.72 6.53
CA MET A 34 5.59 -2.07 7.86
C MET A 34 7.11 -2.26 7.88
N ASP A 35 7.66 -2.84 6.82
CA ASP A 35 9.10 -3.00 6.70
C ASP A 35 9.83 -1.66 6.68
N ILE A 36 9.25 -0.68 5.98
CA ILE A 36 9.83 0.66 5.91
C ILE A 36 9.78 1.33 7.28
N LEU A 37 8.68 1.15 8.02
CA LEU A 37 8.55 1.68 9.37
C LEU A 37 9.32 0.87 10.40
N ARG A 38 9.83 -0.29 10.01
CA ARG A 38 10.56 -1.21 10.88
C ARG A 38 9.70 -1.67 12.05
N THR A 39 8.48 -2.07 11.75
CA THR A 39 7.54 -2.58 12.74
C THR A 39 6.90 -3.85 12.22
N ASP A 40 6.46 -4.70 13.14
CA ASP A 40 5.66 -5.88 12.81
C ASP A 40 4.20 -5.69 13.21
N SER A 41 3.83 -4.49 13.64
CA SER A 41 2.49 -4.21 14.14
C SER A 41 1.68 -3.43 13.12
N VAL A 42 0.52 -3.99 12.74
CA VAL A 42 -0.44 -3.28 11.88
C VAL A 42 -0.96 -2.05 12.61
N ASP A 43 -1.07 -2.10 13.94
CA ASP A 43 -1.53 -0.94 14.72
C ASP A 43 -0.55 0.23 14.58
N ASP A 44 0.75 -0.05 14.57
CA ASP A 44 1.76 0.99 14.37
C ASP A 44 1.62 1.61 12.99
N LEU A 45 1.37 0.78 11.99
CA LEU A 45 1.17 1.26 10.62
C LEU A 45 -0.08 2.13 10.54
N ALA A 46 -1.17 1.70 11.16
CA ALA A 46 -2.42 2.46 11.16
C ALA A 46 -2.27 3.79 11.88
N ALA A 47 -1.44 3.83 12.91
CA ALA A 47 -1.20 5.06 13.68
C ALA A 47 -0.22 6.01 12.98
N ALA A 48 0.55 5.52 12.03
CA ALA A 48 1.53 6.34 11.32
C ALA A 48 0.83 7.39 10.47
N GLN A 49 1.44 8.56 10.38
CA GLN A 49 0.93 9.60 9.51
C GLN A 49 0.95 9.08 8.07
N ASN A 50 -0.18 9.20 7.38
CA ASN A 50 -0.34 8.75 6.00
C ASN A 50 -0.21 7.23 5.84
N GLY A 51 -0.33 6.46 6.92
CA GLY A 51 -0.19 5.01 6.84
C GLY A 51 -1.20 4.37 5.88
N LYS A 52 -2.47 4.76 6.00
CA LYS A 52 -3.51 4.22 5.12
C LYS A 52 -3.28 4.63 3.67
N ILE A 53 -2.90 5.89 3.45
CA ILE A 53 -2.64 6.40 2.10
C ILE A 53 -1.44 5.66 1.49
N ALA A 54 -0.41 5.42 2.29
CA ALA A 54 0.77 4.70 1.82
C ALA A 54 0.43 3.28 1.40
N VAL A 55 -0.42 2.59 2.16
CA VAL A 55 -0.84 1.23 1.81
C VAL A 55 -1.65 1.24 0.52
N MET A 56 -2.59 2.18 0.39
CA MET A 56 -3.42 2.27 -0.82
C MET A 56 -2.57 2.58 -2.04
N PHE A 57 -1.63 3.52 -1.91
CA PHE A 57 -0.72 3.87 -3.01
C PHE A 57 0.12 2.65 -3.41
N THR A 58 0.66 1.93 -2.43
CA THR A 58 1.48 0.76 -2.70
C THR A 58 0.69 -0.33 -3.39
N ALA A 59 -0.51 -0.62 -2.89
CA ALA A 59 -1.35 -1.65 -3.48
C ALA A 59 -1.72 -1.29 -4.91
N ALA A 60 -2.07 -0.03 -5.16
CA ALA A 60 -2.39 0.44 -6.50
C ALA A 60 -1.18 0.32 -7.43
N TYR A 61 -0.01 0.71 -6.94
CA TYR A 61 1.21 0.60 -7.74
C TYR A 61 1.47 -0.85 -8.12
N LEU A 62 1.38 -1.76 -7.15
CA LEU A 62 1.60 -3.18 -7.41
C LEU A 62 0.57 -3.73 -8.40
N TYR A 63 -0.68 -3.29 -8.28
CA TYR A 63 -1.74 -3.73 -9.17
C TYR A 63 -1.50 -3.25 -10.61
N GLU A 64 -1.08 -2.00 -10.77
CA GLU A 64 -0.89 -1.39 -12.09
C GLU A 64 0.42 -1.78 -12.75
N HIS A 65 1.41 -2.19 -11.96
CA HIS A 65 2.74 -2.51 -12.46
C HIS A 65 3.13 -3.94 -12.14
N ARG A 66 2.17 -4.86 -12.31
CA ARG A 66 2.38 -6.26 -11.90
C ARG A 66 3.61 -6.90 -12.55
N GLU A 67 3.95 -6.48 -13.74
CA GLU A 67 5.01 -7.13 -14.51
C GLU A 67 6.35 -6.40 -14.44
N GLU A 68 6.34 -5.14 -14.06
CA GLU A 68 7.57 -4.34 -14.09
C GLU A 68 7.64 -3.33 -12.95
N ALA A 69 7.21 -3.75 -11.76
CA ALA A 69 7.24 -2.88 -10.58
C ALA A 69 8.69 -2.47 -10.26
N ASP A 70 8.90 -1.18 -10.06
CA ASP A 70 10.17 -0.65 -9.61
C ASP A 70 10.11 -0.44 -8.11
N HIS A 71 10.58 -1.44 -7.36
CA HIS A 71 10.50 -1.39 -5.90
C HIS A 71 11.40 -0.33 -5.29
N HIS A 72 12.48 0.01 -5.97
CA HIS A 72 13.36 1.07 -5.46
C HIS A 72 12.67 2.43 -5.47
N ALA A 73 12.08 2.79 -6.60
CA ALA A 73 11.35 4.06 -6.72
C ALA A 73 10.15 4.07 -5.79
N LEU A 74 9.44 2.94 -5.69
CA LEU A 74 8.30 2.82 -4.80
C LEU A 74 8.72 3.05 -3.35
N ASN A 75 9.82 2.44 -2.91
CA ASN A 75 10.29 2.59 -1.53
C ASN A 75 10.67 4.03 -1.21
N LEU A 76 11.26 4.75 -2.15
CA LEU A 76 11.58 6.16 -1.94
C LEU A 76 10.31 6.98 -1.73
N THR A 77 9.29 6.71 -2.52
CA THR A 77 7.99 7.39 -2.37
C THR A 77 7.35 7.05 -1.03
N LEU A 78 7.40 5.78 -0.63
CA LEU A 78 6.82 5.34 0.63
C LEU A 78 7.53 5.96 1.83
N ARG A 79 8.83 6.12 1.76
CA ARG A 79 9.57 6.80 2.83
C ARG A 79 9.08 8.24 2.98
N ALA A 80 8.86 8.93 1.85
CA ALA A 80 8.35 10.29 1.90
C ALA A 80 6.94 10.34 2.50
N LEU A 81 6.07 9.41 2.13
CA LEU A 81 4.71 9.37 2.65
C LEU A 81 4.66 9.01 4.12
N LEU A 82 5.42 7.99 4.53
CA LEU A 82 5.35 7.46 5.89
C LEU A 82 6.06 8.32 6.91
N PHE A 83 7.15 8.98 6.50
CA PHE A 83 7.90 9.83 7.40
C PHE A 83 7.62 11.32 7.17
N GLY A 84 6.81 11.62 6.15
CA GLY A 84 6.46 13.00 5.84
C GLY A 84 7.68 13.81 5.43
N ASN A 85 7.61 15.11 5.66
CA ASN A 85 8.68 16.03 5.30
C ASN A 85 9.67 16.22 6.44
N ARG A 86 10.03 15.14 7.08
CA ARG A 86 10.98 15.20 8.20
C ARG A 86 12.34 15.62 7.68
N LYS A 87 12.94 16.47 8.43
CA LYS A 87 14.23 17.00 8.08
C LYS A 87 15.29 16.41 8.97
#